data_03f84420f339cc289ad11f5b7ec3fe60
#
_entry.id   03f84420f339cc289ad11f5b7ec3fe60
#
_cell.length_a   1.000
_cell.length_b   1.000
_cell.length_c   1.000
_cell.angle_alpha   90.00
_cell.angle_beta   90.00
_cell.angle_gamma   90.00
#
_symmetry.space_group_name_H-M   'P 1'
#
loop_
_entity.id
_entity.type
_entity.pdbx_description
1 polymer ?
#
loop_
_entity_poly.entity_id
_entity_poly.type
_entity_poly.pdbx_seq_one_letter_code
_entity_poly.pdbx_strand_id
1 'polypeptide(L)'
;MMNKGKILVVDDNSGIRAALKILLPKYFNAVELLASPAAIHACLRDFRPDVVLLDMNFETDTNTGNEGLFWLSEIKRISSQTEVVLFTA
;
A
#
# COMPACT_ATOMS: atom_id res chain seq x y z
N MET A 1 -2.73 -24.49 8.80
CA MET A 1 -2.96 -23.56 7.69
C MET A 1 -2.45 -22.18 8.03
N MET A 2 -1.65 -21.68 7.16
CA MET A 2 -1.03 -20.38 7.39
C MET A 2 -2.02 -19.27 7.12
N ASN A 3 -2.06 -18.31 8.01
CA ASN A 3 -2.75 -17.08 7.74
C ASN A 3 -1.81 -16.19 6.93
N LYS A 4 -2.17 -15.96 5.69
CA LYS A 4 -1.30 -15.20 4.80
C LYS A 4 -1.46 -13.70 4.97
N GLY A 5 -2.47 -13.28 5.72
CA GLY A 5 -2.63 -11.89 6.02
C GLY A 5 -3.30 -11.09 4.91
N LYS A 6 -3.26 -9.78 5.10
CA LYS A 6 -3.89 -8.84 4.18
C LYS A 6 -2.85 -7.85 3.68
N ILE A 7 -2.92 -7.51 2.41
CA ILE A 7 -2.00 -6.57 1.81
C ILE A 7 -2.76 -5.42 1.17
N LEU A 8 -2.25 -4.22 1.39
CA LEU A 8 -2.72 -3.01 0.72
C LEU A 8 -1.66 -2.56 -0.26
N VAL A 9 -2.07 -2.31 -1.49
CA VAL A 9 -1.17 -1.77 -2.52
C VAL A 9 -1.63 -0.36 -2.87
N VAL A 10 -0.69 0.58 -2.84
CA VAL A 10 -0.98 1.96 -3.22
C VAL A 10 -0.08 2.31 -4.40
N ASP A 11 -0.67 2.42 -5.58
CA ASP A 11 0.07 2.66 -6.81
C ASP A 11 -0.88 3.30 -7.81
N ASP A 12 -0.47 4.42 -8.41
CA ASP A 12 -1.34 5.11 -9.35
C ASP A 12 -1.34 4.48 -10.75
N ASN A 13 -0.48 3.52 -11.00
CA ASN A 13 -0.42 2.85 -12.30
C ASN A 13 -1.45 1.72 -12.35
N SER A 14 -2.43 1.86 -13.25
CA SER A 14 -3.51 0.90 -13.34
C SER A 14 -3.05 -0.47 -13.83
N GLY A 15 -2.01 -0.50 -14.68
CA GLY A 15 -1.47 -1.77 -15.16
C GLY A 15 -0.82 -2.56 -14.04
N ILE A 16 -0.08 -1.87 -13.18
CA ILE A 16 0.54 -2.53 -12.04
C ILE A 16 -0.52 -3.03 -11.08
N ARG A 17 -1.54 -2.21 -10.81
CA ARG A 17 -2.63 -2.66 -9.93
C ARG A 17 -3.32 -3.89 -10.49
N ALA A 18 -3.58 -3.90 -11.80
CA ALA A 18 -4.24 -5.05 -12.42
C ALA A 18 -3.40 -6.32 -12.31
N ALA A 19 -2.09 -6.19 -12.53
CA ALA A 19 -1.19 -7.34 -12.43
C ALA A 19 -1.14 -7.87 -11.00
N LEU A 20 -1.06 -6.98 -10.03
CA LEU A 20 -0.98 -7.39 -8.63
C LEU A 20 -2.30 -7.97 -8.14
N LYS A 21 -3.42 -7.49 -8.69
CA LYS A 21 -4.72 -8.04 -8.33
C LYS A 21 -4.81 -9.52 -8.71
N ILE A 22 -4.12 -9.91 -9.76
CA ILE A 22 -4.10 -11.30 -10.18
C ILE A 22 -3.08 -12.11 -9.38
N LEU A 23 -1.93 -11.51 -9.10
CA LEU A 23 -0.81 -12.22 -8.49
C LEU A 23 -0.95 -12.37 -6.98
N LEU A 24 -1.29 -11.29 -6.30
CA LEU A 24 -1.21 -11.26 -4.84
C LEU A 24 -2.18 -12.20 -4.13
N PRO A 25 -3.39 -12.48 -4.67
CA PRO A 25 -4.26 -13.44 -3.97
C PRO A 25 -3.68 -14.83 -3.80
N LYS A 26 -2.60 -15.14 -4.52
CA LYS A 26 -1.91 -16.40 -4.32
C LYS A 26 -1.13 -16.43 -3.02
N TYR A 27 -0.82 -15.27 -2.47
CA TYR A 27 0.05 -15.13 -1.31
C TYR A 27 -0.62 -14.48 -0.11
N PHE A 28 -1.75 -13.83 -0.32
CA PHE A 28 -2.44 -13.11 0.75
C PHE A 28 -3.91 -13.49 0.76
N ASN A 29 -4.51 -13.44 1.95
CA ASN A 29 -5.92 -13.78 2.11
C ASN A 29 -6.82 -12.69 1.55
N ALA A 30 -6.39 -11.44 1.63
CA ALA A 30 -7.16 -10.32 1.13
C ALA A 30 -6.22 -9.28 0.52
N VAL A 31 -6.64 -8.67 -0.56
CA VAL A 31 -5.85 -7.69 -1.29
C VAL A 31 -6.72 -6.47 -1.52
N GLU A 32 -6.20 -5.30 -1.14
CA GLU A 32 -6.85 -4.04 -1.40
C GLU A 32 -5.91 -3.19 -2.24
N LEU A 33 -6.45 -2.51 -3.26
CA LEU A 33 -5.65 -1.74 -4.19
C LEU A 33 -6.18 -0.32 -4.25
N LEU A 34 -5.29 0.64 -4.03
CA LEU A 34 -5.64 2.05 -4.08
C LEU A 34 -4.84 2.74 -5.15
N ALA A 35 -5.49 3.65 -5.86
CA ALA A 35 -4.84 4.44 -6.91
C ALA A 35 -4.14 5.67 -6.36
N SER A 36 -4.45 6.06 -5.13
CA SER A 36 -3.85 7.23 -4.54
C SER A 36 -3.78 7.04 -3.03
N PRO A 37 -2.95 7.84 -2.34
CA PRO A 37 -2.83 7.71 -0.89
C PRO A 37 -4.01 8.30 -0.12
N ALA A 38 -4.97 8.93 -0.81
CA ALA A 38 -6.04 9.64 -0.12
C ALA A 38 -6.87 8.74 0.78
N ALA A 39 -7.00 7.45 0.44
CA ALA A 39 -7.82 6.53 1.22
C ALA A 39 -7.01 5.66 2.17
N ILE A 40 -5.72 5.95 2.36
CA ILE A 40 -4.89 5.11 3.20
C ILE A 40 -5.40 5.08 4.64
N HIS A 41 -5.76 6.24 5.20
CA HIS A 41 -6.23 6.27 6.59
C HIS A 41 -7.46 5.41 6.79
N ALA A 42 -8.44 5.51 5.89
CA ALA A 42 -9.63 4.71 5.99
C ALA A 42 -9.31 3.23 5.85
N CYS A 43 -8.40 2.89 4.96
CA CYS A 43 -8.01 1.51 4.75
C CYS A 43 -7.31 0.94 5.97
N LEU A 44 -6.45 1.71 6.61
CA LEU A 44 -5.78 1.26 7.82
C LEU A 44 -6.79 0.97 8.92
N ARG A 45 -7.82 1.81 9.02
CA ARG A 45 -8.83 1.65 10.04
C ARG A 45 -9.75 0.45 9.75
N ASP A 46 -10.18 0.32 8.50
CA ASP A 46 -11.23 -0.62 8.16
C ASP A 46 -10.70 -1.96 7.67
N PHE A 47 -9.70 -1.94 6.83
CA PHE A 47 -9.13 -3.15 6.24
C PHE A 47 -8.06 -3.76 7.14
N ARG A 48 -7.28 -2.92 7.81
CA ARG A 48 -6.22 -3.33 8.73
C ARG A 48 -5.21 -4.24 8.03
N PRO A 49 -4.51 -3.72 7.04
CA PRO A 49 -3.54 -4.55 6.32
C PRO A 49 -2.36 -4.94 7.19
N ASP A 50 -1.82 -6.11 6.94
CA ASP A 50 -0.58 -6.54 7.59
C ASP A 50 0.63 -6.00 6.85
N VAL A 51 0.50 -5.79 5.54
CA VAL A 51 1.56 -5.29 4.69
C VAL A 51 1.00 -4.19 3.81
N VAL A 52 1.76 -3.11 3.66
CA VAL A 52 1.45 -2.06 2.71
C VAL A 52 2.58 -1.98 1.69
N LEU A 53 2.23 -2.12 0.42
CA LEU A 53 3.16 -1.97 -0.68
C LEU A 53 2.93 -0.59 -1.26
N LEU A 54 3.87 0.31 -1.04
CA LEU A 54 3.68 1.73 -1.29
C LEU A 54 4.61 2.19 -2.41
N ASP A 55 4.01 2.73 -3.47
CA ASP A 55 4.77 3.27 -4.58
C ASP A 55 5.38 4.61 -4.18
N MET A 56 6.68 4.75 -4.43
CA MET A 56 7.38 5.99 -4.13
C MET A 56 7.20 7.04 -5.21
N ASN A 57 6.64 6.66 -6.35
CA ASN A 57 6.58 7.52 -7.52
C ASN A 57 5.18 8.04 -7.79
N PHE A 58 4.53 8.59 -6.74
CA PHE A 58 3.26 9.24 -6.97
C PHE A 58 3.45 10.45 -7.86
N GLU A 59 2.54 10.63 -8.79
CA GLU A 59 2.56 11.83 -9.62
C GLU A 59 1.86 12.93 -8.86
N THR A 60 2.67 13.76 -8.24
CA THR A 60 2.13 14.92 -7.55
C THR A 60 2.83 16.16 -8.09
N ASP A 61 2.17 17.27 -7.96
CA ASP A 61 2.72 18.53 -8.46
C ASP A 61 3.97 18.92 -7.71
N THR A 62 4.03 18.60 -6.45
CA THR A 62 5.15 19.03 -5.64
C THR A 62 6.35 18.14 -5.79
N ASN A 63 6.13 16.87 -6.00
CA ASN A 63 7.17 15.90 -6.27
C ASN A 63 8.49 16.18 -5.56
N THR A 64 8.43 16.31 -4.26
CA THR A 64 9.61 16.58 -3.46
C THR A 64 10.39 15.34 -3.14
N GLY A 65 9.86 14.17 -3.47
CA GLY A 65 10.46 12.91 -3.09
C GLY A 65 10.11 12.48 -1.68
N ASN A 66 9.33 13.27 -0.98
CA ASN A 66 9.01 12.99 0.42
C ASN A 66 7.68 12.30 0.62
N GLU A 67 6.92 12.11 -0.45
CA GLU A 67 5.59 11.56 -0.34
C GLU A 67 5.60 10.15 0.27
N GLY A 68 6.48 9.30 -0.26
CA GLY A 68 6.58 7.94 0.26
C GLY A 68 7.06 7.91 1.69
N LEU A 69 8.04 8.75 2.02
CA LEU A 69 8.55 8.79 3.39
C LEU A 69 7.52 9.31 4.37
N PHE A 70 6.74 10.31 3.93
CA PHE A 70 5.65 10.80 4.76
C PHE A 70 4.68 9.68 5.09
N TRP A 71 4.25 8.94 4.07
CA TRP A 71 3.26 7.88 4.29
C TRP A 71 3.84 6.70 5.06
N LEU A 72 5.13 6.42 4.87
CA LEU A 72 5.78 5.40 5.69
C LEU A 72 5.66 5.77 7.19
N SER A 73 6.02 7.01 7.51
CA SER A 73 5.93 7.47 8.89
C SER A 73 4.51 7.45 9.41
N GLU A 74 3.57 7.91 8.57
CA GLU A 74 2.18 8.01 8.98
C GLU A 74 1.57 6.64 9.23
N ILE A 75 1.87 5.68 8.35
CA ILE A 75 1.36 4.32 8.51
C ILE A 75 1.92 3.69 9.77
N LYS A 76 3.21 3.85 10.01
CA LYS A 76 3.83 3.27 11.20
C LYS A 76 3.33 3.94 12.47
N ARG A 77 2.98 5.22 12.40
CA ARG A 77 2.43 5.93 13.55
C ARG A 77 1.04 5.39 13.91
N ILE A 78 0.24 5.11 12.90
CA ILE A 78 -1.14 4.64 13.12
C ILE A 78 -1.17 3.15 13.41
N SER A 79 -0.35 2.37 12.72
CA SER A 79 -0.36 0.91 12.82
C SER A 79 1.07 0.42 12.85
N SER A 80 1.67 0.43 14.04
CA SER A 80 3.09 0.13 14.18
C SER A 80 3.43 -1.29 13.77
N GLN A 81 2.46 -2.19 13.74
CA GLN A 81 2.71 -3.57 13.38
C GLN A 81 2.56 -3.86 11.90
N THR A 82 2.08 -2.88 11.14
CA THR A 82 1.97 -3.05 9.70
C THR A 82 3.36 -2.90 9.07
N GLU A 83 3.74 -3.86 8.24
CA GLU A 83 4.98 -3.78 7.50
C GLU A 83 4.76 -2.94 6.26
N VAL A 84 5.69 -2.04 5.99
CA VAL A 84 5.60 -1.17 4.82
C VAL A 84 6.76 -1.46 3.90
N VAL A 85 6.45 -1.77 2.64
CA VAL A 85 7.45 -1.99 1.61
C VAL A 85 7.35 -0.84 0.62
N LEU A 86 8.44 -0.11 0.46
CA LEU A 86 8.50 0.98 -0.51
C LEU A 86 9.12 0.46 -1.79
N PHE A 87 8.55 0.86 -2.92
CA PHE A 87 9.12 0.45 -4.19
C PHE A 87 9.03 1.58 -5.20
N THR A 88 9.88 1.52 -6.20
CA THR A 88 9.88 2.47 -7.30
C THR A 88 9.81 1.69 -8.60
N ALA A 89 9.06 2.22 -9.53
CA ALA A 89 8.95 1.59 -10.84
C ALA A 89 10.00 2.14 -11.79
#